data_9721ec303074cd4d311c6fb265a2633c
#
_entry.id   9721ec303074cd4d311c6fb265a2633c
#
_cell.length_a   1.000
_cell.length_b   1.000
_cell.length_c   1.000
_cell.angle_alpha   90.00
_cell.angle_beta   90.00
_cell.angle_gamma   90.00
#
_symmetry.space_group_name_H-M   'P 1'
#
loop_
_entity.id
_entity.type
_entity.pdbx_description
1 polymer ?
#
loop_
_entity_poly.entity_id
_entity_poly.type
_entity_poly.pdbx_seq_one_letter_code
_entity_poly.pdbx_strand_id
1 'polypeptide(L)'
;MGKAKRKGSQPTHRSISPLLAPIQALQDLLSRFNDQGVIIGGVAASLLGAPRYTVDLDAVFLLDSEDIPRLLAEAANLGIEPRISDPIGFALKSRVLLLRHTASGIDIDLSLGMLPFEVEMVERSSTVEIGSIKLRLPTPEDLIIMKAVAHRSKDLEDIQAIASSYPNLDKERIRFWVELFGEALDIPDLWKEVKKLL
;
A
#
# COMPACT_ATOMS: atom_id res chain seq x y z
N MET A 1 25.52 -35.30 17.73
CA MET A 1 24.47 -34.47 18.39
C MET A 1 24.06 -33.36 17.40
N GLY A 2 22.98 -33.60 16.68
CA GLY A 2 22.49 -32.67 15.64
C GLY A 2 21.61 -31.57 16.24
N LYS A 3 21.96 -30.29 15.99
CA LYS A 3 21.13 -29.16 16.33
C LYS A 3 19.99 -29.05 15.30
N ALA A 4 18.78 -29.35 15.73
CA ALA A 4 17.57 -29.11 14.96
C ALA A 4 17.39 -27.61 14.73
N LYS A 5 17.40 -27.16 13.46
CA LYS A 5 16.96 -25.81 13.06
C LYS A 5 15.45 -25.70 13.33
N ARG A 6 15.05 -24.90 14.30
CA ARG A 6 13.66 -24.49 14.47
C ARG A 6 13.25 -23.68 13.23
N LYS A 7 12.37 -24.22 12.40
CA LYS A 7 11.62 -23.45 11.40
C LYS A 7 10.70 -22.50 12.17
N GLY A 8 11.02 -21.22 12.15
CA GLY A 8 10.12 -20.17 12.65
C GLY A 8 8.85 -20.20 11.79
N SER A 9 7.71 -20.51 12.39
CA SER A 9 6.40 -20.38 11.78
C SER A 9 6.13 -18.89 11.54
N GLN A 10 5.98 -18.49 10.29
CA GLN A 10 5.66 -17.10 9.92
C GLN A 10 4.24 -16.76 10.41
N PRO A 11 4.05 -15.77 11.28
CA PRO A 11 2.72 -15.37 11.78
C PRO A 11 1.86 -14.63 10.73
N THR A 12 2.47 -14.20 9.63
CA THR A 12 1.92 -13.28 8.62
C THR A 12 0.76 -13.84 7.79
N HIS A 13 0.67 -15.17 7.59
CA HIS A 13 -0.36 -15.75 6.71
C HIS A 13 -1.79 -15.72 7.28
N ARG A 14 -1.97 -15.70 8.60
CA ARG A 14 -3.32 -15.74 9.22
C ARG A 14 -4.04 -14.39 9.21
N SER A 15 -3.32 -13.28 9.27
CA SER A 15 -3.91 -11.93 9.36
C SER A 15 -4.51 -11.45 8.03
N ILE A 16 -3.99 -11.92 6.89
CA ILE A 16 -4.44 -11.49 5.56
C ILE A 16 -5.26 -12.56 4.80
N SER A 17 -5.51 -13.72 5.41
CA SER A 17 -6.23 -14.82 4.75
C SER A 17 -7.58 -14.41 4.13
N PRO A 18 -8.43 -13.60 4.77
CA PRO A 18 -9.68 -13.12 4.18
C PRO A 18 -9.49 -12.17 2.98
N LEU A 19 -8.30 -11.59 2.86
CA LEU A 19 -7.96 -10.61 1.82
C LEU A 19 -7.33 -11.23 0.58
N LEU A 20 -7.03 -12.55 0.57
CA LEU A 20 -6.32 -13.18 -0.54
C LEU A 20 -7.08 -13.06 -1.87
N ALA A 21 -8.40 -13.27 -1.87
CA ALA A 21 -9.20 -13.14 -3.09
C ALA A 21 -9.26 -11.71 -3.62
N PRO A 22 -9.58 -10.66 -2.82
CA PRO A 22 -9.53 -9.28 -3.29
C PRO A 22 -8.10 -8.81 -3.64
N ILE A 23 -7.05 -9.29 -2.97
CA ILE A 23 -5.66 -9.04 -3.37
C ILE A 23 -5.39 -9.60 -4.77
N GLN A 24 -5.78 -10.84 -5.03
CA GLN A 24 -5.61 -11.44 -6.35
C GLN A 24 -6.36 -10.65 -7.43
N ALA A 25 -7.63 -10.32 -7.18
CA ALA A 25 -8.42 -9.55 -8.13
C ALA A 25 -7.81 -8.16 -8.42
N LEU A 26 -7.30 -7.48 -7.37
CA LEU A 26 -6.62 -6.20 -7.53
C LEU A 26 -5.30 -6.33 -8.28
N GLN A 27 -4.52 -7.38 -8.03
CA GLN A 27 -3.26 -7.63 -8.75
C GLN A 27 -3.53 -7.97 -10.23
N ASP A 28 -4.59 -8.74 -10.51
CA ASP A 28 -5.01 -9.04 -11.89
C ASP A 28 -5.44 -7.75 -12.61
N LEU A 29 -6.10 -6.84 -11.89
CA LEU A 29 -6.43 -5.51 -12.42
C LEU A 29 -5.16 -4.70 -12.73
N LEU A 30 -4.19 -4.65 -11.80
CA LEU A 30 -2.89 -3.99 -12.00
C LEU A 30 -2.19 -4.50 -13.28
N SER A 31 -2.18 -5.82 -13.48
CA SER A 31 -1.51 -6.44 -14.63
C SER A 31 -2.14 -6.04 -15.98
N ARG A 32 -3.43 -5.70 -15.99
CA ARG A 32 -4.10 -5.17 -17.20
C ARG A 32 -3.69 -3.73 -17.55
N PHE A 33 -3.02 -3.06 -16.61
CA PHE A 33 -2.48 -1.69 -16.75
C PHE A 33 -0.95 -1.66 -16.59
N ASN A 34 -0.26 -2.68 -17.14
CA ASN A 34 1.20 -2.79 -17.17
C ASN A 34 1.86 -2.73 -15.78
N ASP A 35 1.19 -3.22 -14.75
CA ASP A 35 1.66 -3.23 -13.36
C ASP A 35 2.06 -1.83 -12.83
N GLN A 36 1.40 -0.78 -13.34
CA GLN A 36 1.65 0.62 -12.93
C GLN A 36 0.99 0.95 -11.60
N GLY A 37 1.24 0.14 -10.57
CA GLY A 37 0.70 0.36 -9.23
C GLY A 37 1.26 -0.56 -8.18
N VAL A 38 0.92 -0.29 -6.92
CA VAL A 38 1.38 -1.04 -5.74
C VAL A 38 0.27 -1.13 -4.70
N ILE A 39 0.24 -2.24 -3.97
CA ILE A 39 -0.59 -2.39 -2.77
C ILE A 39 0.13 -1.69 -1.61
N ILE A 40 -0.61 -0.87 -0.87
CA ILE A 40 -0.12 -0.06 0.24
C ILE A 40 -0.89 -0.36 1.53
N GLY A 41 -0.96 0.59 2.44
CA GLY A 41 -1.83 0.54 3.62
C GLY A 41 -1.52 -0.58 4.62
N GLY A 42 -2.59 -1.17 5.17
CA GLY A 42 -2.48 -2.19 6.21
C GLY A 42 -1.92 -3.52 5.73
N VAL A 43 -2.22 -3.92 4.49
CA VAL A 43 -1.69 -5.15 3.88
C VAL A 43 -0.18 -5.04 3.69
N ALA A 44 0.29 -3.95 3.07
CA ALA A 44 1.72 -3.72 2.88
C ALA A 44 2.46 -3.65 4.22
N ALA A 45 1.91 -2.95 5.23
CA ALA A 45 2.49 -2.90 6.57
C ALA A 45 2.62 -4.28 7.20
N SER A 46 1.56 -5.10 7.11
CA SER A 46 1.57 -6.47 7.66
C SER A 46 2.65 -7.35 7.02
N LEU A 47 2.91 -7.17 5.74
CA LEU A 47 3.91 -7.93 5.00
C LEU A 47 5.33 -7.40 5.19
N LEU A 48 5.47 -6.11 5.46
CA LEU A 48 6.75 -5.44 5.67
C LEU A 48 7.16 -5.29 7.15
N GLY A 49 6.59 -6.07 8.05
CA GLY A 49 7.08 -6.19 9.43
C GLY A 49 6.21 -5.58 10.51
N ALA A 50 5.01 -5.08 10.18
CA ALA A 50 4.02 -4.57 11.13
C ALA A 50 2.73 -5.42 11.12
N PRO A 51 2.75 -6.71 11.56
CA PRO A 51 1.61 -7.61 11.46
C PRO A 51 0.44 -7.10 12.28
N ARG A 52 -0.66 -6.75 11.62
CA ARG A 52 -1.90 -6.34 12.25
C ARG A 52 -3.11 -6.77 11.44
N TYR A 53 -4.26 -6.77 12.08
CA TYR A 53 -5.52 -7.01 11.38
C TYR A 53 -5.87 -5.79 10.52
N THR A 54 -6.26 -6.05 9.25
CA THR A 54 -6.80 -5.04 8.34
C THR A 54 -8.05 -5.59 7.66
N VAL A 55 -9.01 -4.72 7.36
CA VAL A 55 -10.32 -5.04 6.77
C VAL A 55 -10.52 -4.42 5.40
N ASP A 56 -9.58 -3.64 4.97
CA ASP A 56 -9.57 -2.86 3.74
C ASP A 56 -8.31 -3.15 2.93
N LEU A 57 -8.36 -2.80 1.67
CA LEU A 57 -7.27 -2.94 0.73
C LEU A 57 -6.98 -1.59 0.10
N ASP A 58 -5.78 -1.08 0.31
CA ASP A 58 -5.34 0.19 -0.24
C ASP A 58 -4.32 -0.04 -1.37
N ALA A 59 -4.40 0.74 -2.44
CA ALA A 59 -3.41 0.72 -3.51
C ALA A 59 -3.18 2.11 -4.11
N VAL A 60 -2.03 2.29 -4.74
CA VAL A 60 -1.73 3.42 -5.62
C VAL A 60 -1.63 2.91 -7.05
N PHE A 61 -2.28 3.60 -7.97
CA PHE A 61 -2.26 3.35 -9.40
C PHE A 61 -1.78 4.59 -10.14
N LEU A 62 -0.77 4.46 -10.98
CA LEU A 62 -0.36 5.53 -11.90
C LEU A 62 -1.26 5.46 -13.13
N LEU A 63 -2.33 6.23 -13.09
CA LEU A 63 -3.35 6.22 -14.13
C LEU A 63 -3.83 7.64 -14.43
N ASP A 64 -3.92 7.96 -15.72
CA ASP A 64 -4.54 9.19 -16.17
C ASP A 64 -6.05 9.16 -15.98
N SER A 65 -6.63 10.32 -15.70
CA SER A 65 -8.07 10.42 -15.45
C SER A 65 -8.94 9.98 -16.64
N GLU A 66 -8.41 10.04 -17.84
CA GLU A 66 -9.08 9.58 -19.06
C GLU A 66 -9.26 8.06 -19.11
N ASP A 67 -8.39 7.32 -18.43
CA ASP A 67 -8.46 5.85 -18.36
C ASP A 67 -9.36 5.32 -17.23
N ILE A 68 -9.93 6.19 -16.38
CA ILE A 68 -10.83 5.76 -15.29
C ILE A 68 -12.00 4.92 -15.80
N PRO A 69 -12.72 5.27 -16.88
CA PRO A 69 -13.82 4.45 -17.40
C PRO A 69 -13.37 3.04 -17.79
N ARG A 70 -12.19 2.93 -18.43
CA ARG A 70 -11.59 1.65 -18.81
C ARG A 70 -11.22 0.84 -17.56
N LEU A 71 -10.62 1.47 -16.56
CA LEU A 71 -10.27 0.80 -15.29
C LEU A 71 -11.52 0.24 -14.60
N LEU A 72 -12.61 1.00 -14.53
CA LEU A 72 -13.87 0.54 -13.92
C LEU A 72 -14.48 -0.64 -14.69
N ALA A 73 -14.41 -0.62 -16.02
CA ALA A 73 -14.89 -1.74 -16.85
C ALA A 73 -14.05 -3.01 -16.61
N GLU A 74 -12.73 -2.88 -16.55
CA GLU A 74 -11.83 -4.01 -16.26
C GLU A 74 -11.97 -4.51 -14.81
N ALA A 75 -12.19 -3.62 -13.86
CA ALA A 75 -12.45 -3.96 -12.46
C ALA A 75 -13.75 -4.78 -12.31
N ALA A 76 -14.82 -4.39 -12.98
CA ALA A 76 -16.09 -5.12 -12.96
C ALA A 76 -15.93 -6.58 -13.46
N ASN A 77 -15.10 -6.82 -14.48
CA ASN A 77 -14.78 -8.17 -14.96
C ASN A 77 -14.05 -9.04 -13.92
N LEU A 78 -13.50 -8.42 -12.88
CA LEU A 78 -12.80 -9.08 -11.77
C LEU A 78 -13.61 -9.08 -10.48
N GLY A 79 -14.91 -8.73 -10.54
CA GLY A 79 -15.78 -8.64 -9.39
C GLY A 79 -15.45 -7.48 -8.45
N ILE A 80 -14.85 -6.43 -8.97
CA ILE A 80 -14.56 -5.19 -8.24
C ILE A 80 -15.47 -4.10 -8.78
N GLU A 81 -16.35 -3.55 -7.94
CA GLU A 81 -17.35 -2.56 -8.33
C GLU A 81 -17.24 -1.28 -7.50
N PRO A 82 -17.67 -0.13 -8.05
CA PRO A 82 -17.78 1.10 -7.28
C PRO A 82 -18.76 0.94 -6.10
N ARG A 83 -18.42 1.51 -4.95
CA ARG A 83 -19.33 1.54 -3.77
C ARG A 83 -20.06 2.88 -3.61
N ILE A 84 -19.97 3.76 -4.61
CA ILE A 84 -20.67 5.04 -4.68
C ILE A 84 -21.30 5.24 -6.06
N SER A 85 -22.31 6.10 -6.16
CA SER A 85 -23.09 6.30 -7.39
C SER A 85 -22.38 7.08 -8.49
N ASP A 86 -21.45 7.99 -8.12
CA ASP A 86 -20.63 8.76 -9.08
C ASP A 86 -19.13 8.56 -8.80
N PRO A 87 -18.58 7.39 -9.19
CA PRO A 87 -17.18 7.09 -8.93
C PRO A 87 -16.22 7.96 -9.74
N ILE A 88 -16.58 8.34 -10.97
CA ILE A 88 -15.75 9.15 -11.84
C ILE A 88 -15.69 10.59 -11.33
N GLY A 89 -16.84 11.21 -11.08
CA GLY A 89 -16.89 12.59 -10.56
C GLY A 89 -16.21 12.71 -9.20
N PHE A 90 -16.31 11.68 -8.35
CA PHE A 90 -15.58 11.65 -7.09
C PHE A 90 -14.07 11.52 -7.31
N ALA A 91 -13.63 10.60 -8.16
CA ALA A 91 -12.20 10.38 -8.44
C ALA A 91 -11.52 11.59 -9.08
N LEU A 92 -12.20 12.31 -9.95
CA LEU A 92 -11.67 13.56 -10.54
C LEU A 92 -11.39 14.64 -9.50
N LYS A 93 -12.12 14.65 -8.37
CA LYS A 93 -11.96 15.64 -7.30
C LYS A 93 -11.01 15.17 -6.20
N SER A 94 -11.11 13.91 -5.80
CA SER A 94 -10.39 13.35 -4.64
C SER A 94 -9.13 12.56 -5.00
N ARG A 95 -8.96 12.22 -6.27
CA ARG A 95 -7.91 11.30 -6.74
C ARG A 95 -8.01 9.91 -6.12
N VAL A 96 -9.20 9.47 -5.71
CA VAL A 96 -9.44 8.14 -5.13
C VAL A 96 -10.66 7.51 -5.78
N LEU A 97 -10.57 6.23 -6.16
CA LEU A 97 -11.69 5.38 -6.51
C LEU A 97 -12.06 4.54 -5.29
N LEU A 98 -13.31 4.66 -4.86
CA LEU A 98 -13.88 3.89 -3.77
C LEU A 98 -14.57 2.66 -4.34
N LEU A 99 -13.92 1.51 -4.23
CA LEU A 99 -14.34 0.24 -4.82
C LEU A 99 -14.64 -0.81 -3.75
N ARG A 100 -15.22 -1.94 -4.17
CA ARG A 100 -15.46 -3.11 -3.32
C ARG A 100 -15.33 -4.38 -4.13
N HIS A 101 -14.66 -5.37 -3.58
CA HIS A 101 -14.68 -6.73 -4.11
C HIS A 101 -15.98 -7.41 -3.70
N THR A 102 -16.89 -7.64 -4.64
CA THR A 102 -18.28 -8.04 -4.40
C THR A 102 -18.39 -9.36 -3.65
N ALA A 103 -17.60 -10.36 -4.03
CA ALA A 103 -17.69 -11.70 -3.44
C ALA A 103 -17.25 -11.75 -1.97
N SER A 104 -16.29 -10.91 -1.54
CA SER A 104 -15.82 -10.88 -0.14
C SER A 104 -16.41 -9.74 0.68
N GLY A 105 -16.99 -8.73 0.03
CA GLY A 105 -17.46 -7.50 0.68
C GLY A 105 -16.33 -6.58 1.14
N ILE A 106 -15.07 -6.87 0.79
CA ILE A 106 -13.90 -6.08 1.18
C ILE A 106 -13.85 -4.79 0.37
N ASP A 107 -13.67 -3.68 1.08
CA ASP A 107 -13.48 -2.36 0.49
C ASP A 107 -12.07 -2.21 -0.08
N ILE A 108 -11.99 -1.52 -1.22
CA ILE A 108 -10.74 -1.23 -1.94
C ILE A 108 -10.67 0.26 -2.19
N ASP A 109 -9.69 0.93 -1.60
CA ASP A 109 -9.41 2.34 -1.83
C ASP A 109 -8.23 2.47 -2.78
N LEU A 110 -8.53 2.92 -4.01
CA LEU A 110 -7.54 3.01 -5.08
C LEU A 110 -7.19 4.48 -5.33
N SER A 111 -6.02 4.91 -4.85
CA SER A 111 -5.47 6.23 -5.11
C SER A 111 -4.92 6.33 -6.53
N LEU A 112 -5.29 7.38 -7.25
CA LEU A 112 -4.77 7.70 -8.59
C LEU A 112 -3.51 8.55 -8.41
N GLY A 113 -2.35 7.89 -8.41
CA GLY A 113 -1.04 8.49 -8.19
C GLY A 113 -0.64 9.40 -9.36
N MET A 114 0.01 10.52 -9.02
CA MET A 114 0.58 11.46 -9.99
C MET A 114 1.77 12.25 -9.44
N LEU A 115 2.02 12.17 -8.14
CA LEU A 115 3.13 12.88 -7.53
C LEU A 115 4.46 12.21 -7.90
N PRO A 116 5.56 12.97 -8.03
CA PRO A 116 6.88 12.39 -8.29
C PRO A 116 7.25 11.27 -7.31
N PHE A 117 6.92 11.42 -6.03
CA PHE A 117 7.10 10.38 -5.02
C PHE A 117 6.36 9.08 -5.37
N GLU A 118 5.11 9.17 -5.81
CA GLU A 118 4.28 8.00 -6.14
C GLU A 118 4.82 7.27 -7.37
N VAL A 119 5.30 8.02 -8.37
CA VAL A 119 5.98 7.46 -9.55
C VAL A 119 7.23 6.69 -9.12
N GLU A 120 8.12 7.32 -8.36
CA GLU A 120 9.32 6.65 -7.84
C GLU A 120 8.98 5.43 -6.98
N MET A 121 7.96 5.50 -6.12
CA MET A 121 7.51 4.38 -5.28
C MET A 121 7.07 3.19 -6.12
N VAL A 122 6.31 3.41 -7.19
CA VAL A 122 5.89 2.34 -8.11
C VAL A 122 7.09 1.76 -8.86
N GLU A 123 8.00 2.58 -9.36
CA GLU A 123 9.22 2.14 -10.05
C GLU A 123 10.13 1.30 -9.15
N ARG A 124 10.28 1.70 -7.88
CA ARG A 124 11.12 1.03 -6.87
C ARG A 124 10.45 -0.20 -6.24
N SER A 125 9.16 -0.40 -6.49
CA SER A 125 8.39 -1.50 -5.89
C SER A 125 8.95 -2.87 -6.27
N SER A 126 8.71 -3.85 -5.41
CA SER A 126 9.13 -5.23 -5.64
C SER A 126 7.94 -6.19 -5.57
N THR A 127 8.06 -7.31 -6.28
CA THR A 127 7.06 -8.39 -6.21
C THR A 127 7.35 -9.30 -5.03
N VAL A 128 6.34 -9.54 -4.21
CA VAL A 128 6.36 -10.49 -3.09
C VAL A 128 5.38 -11.62 -3.38
N GLU A 129 5.76 -12.85 -3.05
CA GLU A 129 4.90 -14.04 -3.21
C GLU A 129 4.29 -14.46 -1.88
N ILE A 130 2.96 -14.64 -1.88
CA ILE A 130 2.19 -15.16 -0.74
C ILE A 130 1.38 -16.36 -1.21
N GLY A 131 1.86 -17.56 -0.93
CA GLY A 131 1.30 -18.77 -1.52
C GLY A 131 1.45 -18.74 -3.05
N SER A 132 0.32 -18.73 -3.76
CA SER A 132 0.28 -18.63 -5.23
C SER A 132 0.11 -17.20 -5.75
N ILE A 133 -0.09 -16.22 -4.85
CA ILE A 133 -0.37 -14.83 -5.22
C ILE A 133 0.94 -14.06 -5.28
N LYS A 134 1.15 -13.35 -6.39
CA LYS A 134 2.24 -12.38 -6.57
C LYS A 134 1.65 -11.00 -6.45
N LEU A 135 2.19 -10.17 -5.57
CA LEU A 135 1.72 -8.79 -5.38
C LEU A 135 2.90 -7.83 -5.34
N ARG A 136 2.68 -6.62 -5.85
CA ARG A 136 3.66 -5.54 -5.81
C ARG A 136 3.50 -4.72 -4.54
N LEU A 137 4.62 -4.54 -3.83
CA LEU A 137 4.69 -3.74 -2.62
C LEU A 137 5.70 -2.60 -2.79
N PRO A 138 5.48 -1.45 -2.15
CA PRO A 138 6.49 -0.41 -2.04
C PRO A 138 7.71 -0.92 -1.25
N THR A 139 8.82 -0.21 -1.34
CA THR A 139 9.94 -0.46 -0.43
C THR A 139 9.54 -0.14 1.02
N PRO A 140 10.24 -0.68 2.03
CA PRO A 140 10.01 -0.31 3.42
C PRO A 140 10.10 1.21 3.65
N GLU A 141 11.08 1.86 3.02
CA GLU A 141 11.27 3.30 3.08
C GLU A 141 10.05 4.06 2.55
N ASP A 142 9.57 3.67 1.36
CA ASP A 142 8.46 4.35 0.70
C ASP A 142 7.16 4.16 1.49
N LEU A 143 6.94 2.99 2.09
CA LEU A 143 5.80 2.79 3.00
C LEU A 143 5.92 3.62 4.28
N ILE A 144 7.12 3.73 4.86
CA ILE A 144 7.39 4.60 6.01
C ILE A 144 7.06 6.05 5.67
N ILE A 145 7.49 6.55 4.50
CA ILE A 145 7.19 7.91 4.05
C ILE A 145 5.68 8.14 3.96
N MET A 146 4.92 7.24 3.31
CA MET A 146 3.47 7.36 3.22
C MET A 146 2.79 7.39 4.60
N LYS A 147 3.27 6.55 5.52
CA LYS A 147 2.73 6.50 6.89
C LYS A 147 3.09 7.74 7.71
N ALA A 148 4.29 8.29 7.51
CA ALA A 148 4.70 9.55 8.11
C ALA A 148 3.76 10.69 7.69
N VAL A 149 3.42 10.77 6.40
CA VAL A 149 2.50 11.78 5.85
C VAL A 149 1.08 11.59 6.37
N ALA A 150 0.59 10.35 6.49
CA ALA A 150 -0.74 10.05 7.05
C ALA A 150 -0.84 10.37 8.54
N HIS A 151 0.25 10.24 9.29
CA HIS A 151 0.51 10.71 10.65
C HIS A 151 -0.55 10.31 11.70
N ARG A 152 -1.26 9.20 11.52
CA ARG A 152 -2.20 8.66 12.52
C ARG A 152 -1.42 7.84 13.55
N SER A 153 -1.95 7.69 14.78
CA SER A 153 -1.29 6.90 15.84
C SER A 153 -0.88 5.50 15.37
N LYS A 154 -1.76 4.81 14.65
CA LYS A 154 -1.47 3.49 14.08
C LYS A 154 -0.34 3.51 13.04
N ASP A 155 -0.17 4.62 12.32
CA ASP A 155 0.88 4.74 11.30
C ASP A 155 2.25 4.91 11.95
N LEU A 156 2.34 5.59 13.10
CA LEU A 156 3.57 5.70 13.88
C LEU A 156 4.01 4.34 14.47
N GLU A 157 3.06 3.53 14.93
CA GLU A 157 3.31 2.15 15.37
C GLU A 157 3.81 1.27 14.21
N ASP A 158 3.18 1.39 13.04
CA ASP A 158 3.61 0.67 11.82
C ASP A 158 5.04 1.08 11.41
N ILE A 159 5.38 2.39 11.46
CA ILE A 159 6.73 2.89 11.16
C ILE A 159 7.77 2.23 12.07
N GLN A 160 7.53 2.22 13.38
CA GLN A 160 8.45 1.62 14.35
C GLN A 160 8.65 0.12 14.11
N ALA A 161 7.57 -0.61 13.81
CA ALA A 161 7.63 -2.04 13.54
C ALA A 161 8.38 -2.36 12.24
N ILE A 162 8.13 -1.60 11.18
CA ILE A 162 8.85 -1.73 9.91
C ILE A 162 10.33 -1.41 10.10
N ALA A 163 10.67 -0.28 10.75
CA ALA A 163 12.06 0.10 11.02
C ALA A 163 12.82 -0.96 11.83
N SER A 164 12.15 -1.58 12.81
CA SER A 164 12.73 -2.69 13.58
C SER A 164 13.01 -3.94 12.74
N SER A 165 12.23 -4.15 11.67
CA SER A 165 12.35 -5.31 10.77
C SER A 165 13.42 -5.09 9.68
N TYR A 166 13.76 -3.84 9.37
CA TYR A 166 14.69 -3.45 8.31
C TYR A 166 15.81 -2.53 8.84
N PRO A 167 16.90 -3.08 9.41
CA PRO A 167 17.96 -2.29 10.05
C PRO A 167 18.78 -1.42 9.08
N ASN A 168 18.71 -1.70 7.78
CA ASN A 168 19.51 -1.03 6.74
C ASN A 168 18.65 -0.10 5.86
N LEU A 169 17.70 0.62 6.46
CA LEU A 169 16.86 1.59 5.73
C LEU A 169 17.70 2.73 5.16
N ASP A 170 17.36 3.18 3.96
CA ASP A 170 17.84 4.44 3.39
C ASP A 170 17.17 5.63 4.11
N LYS A 171 17.78 6.02 5.26
CA LYS A 171 17.26 7.11 6.10
C LYS A 171 17.33 8.47 5.41
N GLU A 172 18.24 8.67 4.46
CA GLU A 172 18.33 9.91 3.71
C GLU A 172 17.16 10.08 2.74
N ARG A 173 16.73 9.00 2.07
CA ARG A 173 15.51 9.01 1.27
C ARG A 173 14.27 9.30 2.12
N ILE A 174 14.14 8.63 3.27
CA ILE A 174 13.01 8.87 4.18
C ILE A 174 13.00 10.33 4.62
N ARG A 175 14.16 10.84 5.04
CA ARG A 175 14.32 12.23 5.47
C ARG A 175 13.91 13.21 4.38
N PHE A 176 14.46 13.05 3.18
CA PHE A 176 14.21 13.95 2.05
C PHE A 176 12.72 14.11 1.76
N TRP A 177 11.99 12.98 1.60
CA TRP A 177 10.57 13.03 1.30
C TRP A 177 9.71 13.47 2.48
N VAL A 178 10.06 13.06 3.70
CA VAL A 178 9.30 13.47 4.90
C VAL A 178 9.46 14.97 5.18
N GLU A 179 10.65 15.53 5.00
CA GLU A 179 10.88 16.99 5.11
C GLU A 179 10.09 17.74 4.03
N LEU A 180 10.14 17.29 2.78
CA LEU A 180 9.41 17.90 1.66
C LEU A 180 7.90 17.89 1.87
N PHE A 181 7.34 16.75 2.29
CA PHE A 181 5.91 16.66 2.60
C PHE A 181 5.54 17.43 3.88
N GLY A 182 6.41 17.44 4.88
CA GLY A 182 6.22 18.23 6.10
C GLY A 182 6.11 19.72 5.81
N GLU A 183 6.94 20.24 4.91
CA GLU A 183 6.86 21.63 4.44
C GLU A 183 5.56 21.87 3.66
N ALA A 184 5.22 21.00 2.71
CA ALA A 184 4.01 21.16 1.88
C ALA A 184 2.70 21.10 2.67
N LEU A 185 2.68 20.36 3.80
CA LEU A 185 1.50 20.17 4.66
C LEU A 185 1.50 21.08 5.90
N ASP A 186 2.48 21.96 6.04
CA ASP A 186 2.68 22.83 7.22
C ASP A 186 2.84 22.02 8.54
N ILE A 187 3.60 20.94 8.48
CA ILE A 187 3.96 20.08 9.64
C ILE A 187 5.50 20.09 9.82
N PRO A 188 6.08 21.19 10.32
CA PRO A 188 7.54 21.41 10.29
C PRO A 188 8.33 20.41 11.16
N ASP A 189 7.72 19.83 12.18
CA ASP A 189 8.37 18.86 13.08
C ASP A 189 8.20 17.39 12.62
N LEU A 190 7.57 17.13 11.47
CA LEU A 190 7.26 15.77 11.01
C LEU A 190 8.50 14.86 10.98
N TRP A 191 9.59 15.33 10.36
CA TRP A 191 10.85 14.56 10.34
C TRP A 191 11.41 14.31 11.74
N LYS A 192 11.36 15.28 12.62
CA LYS A 192 11.87 15.16 14.00
C LYS A 192 11.15 14.07 14.79
N GLU A 193 9.86 13.86 14.53
CA GLU A 193 9.07 12.79 15.12
C GLU A 193 9.39 11.44 14.50
N VAL A 194 9.35 11.35 13.17
CA VAL A 194 9.64 10.11 12.43
C VAL A 194 11.05 9.59 12.72
N LYS A 195 12.05 10.47 12.79
CA LYS A 195 13.45 10.10 13.08
C LYS A 195 13.62 9.34 14.40
N LYS A 196 12.75 9.57 15.39
CA LYS A 196 12.82 8.88 16.69
C LYS A 196 12.33 7.42 16.61
N LEU A 197 11.61 7.08 15.52
CA LEU A 197 11.04 5.76 15.30
C LEU A 197 11.95 4.87 14.43
N LEU A 198 12.98 5.47 13.80
CA LEU A 198 13.97 4.82 12.91
C LEU A 198 15.26 4.44 13.65
#